data_3acb448212a032a732c49818f74d2e33
#
_entry.id   3acb448212a032a732c49818f74d2e33
#
_cell.length_a   1.000
_cell.length_b   1.000
_cell.length_c   1.000
_cell.angle_alpha   90.00
_cell.angle_beta   90.00
_cell.angle_gamma   90.00
#
_symmetry.space_group_name_H-M   'P 1'
#
loop_
_entity.id
_entity.type
_entity.pdbx_description
1 polymer ?
#
loop_
_entity_poly.entity_id
_entity_poly.type
_entity_poly.pdbx_seq_one_letter_code
_entity_poly.pdbx_strand_id
1 'polypeptide(L)'
;MSRYARDKTPNIKPVQRIELSEKHIKLRVILMIVFILIAALAVGFGVKSCLSAEKGWQEITSSNAANSLSVVFKLVYNIGESDLDVTNEKKSVQYIYTAAAQEAYKLYDNYAPEGYMKAINTSVNGDGVEIDHELYEALGKMLEYGRILYYVPYFEYYEQVFSAESDFDASVFDPQVNADIKDLFSKMSVFINDENSVRLELLENDRVVLRVSDEYIAFAKESGIDNYIGFSWLENAFAADHIAERLKAGGHTNGYLTSVDGFTEYLNGRGFDYTAVLYDRVDQTLTAVCTLDLQKAQSSVYFKNYLISSKENGYIYLRQR
;
A
#
# COMPACT_ATOMS: atom_id res chain seq x y z
N MET A 1 43.98 6.69 59.56
CA MET A 1 45.03 7.44 58.84
C MET A 1 44.66 7.44 57.37
N SER A 2 44.02 8.49 56.91
CA SER A 2 43.60 8.65 55.50
C SER A 2 44.59 9.54 54.75
N ARG A 3 45.18 9.02 53.68
CA ARG A 3 46.04 9.83 52.80
C ARG A 3 45.19 10.31 51.61
N TYR A 4 44.88 11.59 51.59
CA TYR A 4 44.29 12.30 50.46
C TYR A 4 45.27 12.30 49.27
N ALA A 5 44.87 11.71 48.19
CA ALA A 5 45.56 11.84 46.92
C ALA A 5 45.25 13.22 46.32
N ARG A 6 46.27 14.03 46.05
CA ARG A 6 46.19 15.32 45.38
C ARG A 6 45.81 15.08 43.90
N ASP A 7 44.65 15.58 43.52
CA ASP A 7 44.27 15.72 42.11
C ASP A 7 45.30 16.62 41.41
N LYS A 8 45.92 16.06 40.37
CA LYS A 8 46.74 16.80 39.42
C LYS A 8 45.78 17.48 38.42
N THR A 9 45.49 18.77 38.63
CA THR A 9 44.84 19.59 37.60
C THR A 9 45.63 19.50 36.29
N PRO A 10 45.00 19.21 35.15
CA PRO A 10 45.70 19.16 33.85
C PRO A 10 46.23 20.56 33.53
N ASN A 11 47.49 20.59 33.18
CA ASN A 11 48.22 21.83 32.81
C ASN A 11 47.68 22.28 31.41
N ILE A 12 46.61 23.08 31.41
CA ILE A 12 46.04 23.66 30.21
C ILE A 12 47.03 24.71 29.71
N LYS A 13 47.72 24.43 28.61
CA LYS A 13 48.57 25.41 27.94
C LYS A 13 47.74 26.62 27.57
N PRO A 14 48.20 27.83 27.89
CA PRO A 14 47.44 29.02 27.51
C PRO A 14 47.30 29.08 26.01
N VAL A 15 46.06 29.31 25.53
CA VAL A 15 45.78 29.51 24.10
C VAL A 15 46.61 30.69 23.62
N GLN A 16 47.55 30.43 22.72
CA GLN A 16 48.34 31.47 22.09
C GLN A 16 47.41 32.42 21.32
N ARG A 17 47.35 33.65 21.75
CA ARG A 17 46.63 34.68 21.00
C ARG A 17 47.40 34.95 19.72
N ILE A 18 46.86 34.57 18.57
CA ILE A 18 47.44 34.89 17.27
C ILE A 18 47.09 36.35 16.98
N GLU A 19 48.06 37.23 17.17
CA GLU A 19 47.94 38.64 16.75
C GLU A 19 48.03 38.70 15.23
N LEU A 20 46.89 38.91 14.59
CA LEU A 20 46.83 39.15 13.14
C LEU A 20 47.41 40.52 12.82
N SER A 21 48.46 40.54 12.03
CA SER A 21 49.09 41.77 11.53
C SER A 21 48.08 42.75 10.94
N GLU A 22 48.12 44.02 11.37
CA GLU A 22 47.22 45.07 10.89
C GLU A 22 47.42 45.45 9.43
N LYS A 23 48.47 44.92 8.82
CA LYS A 23 48.78 45.14 7.41
C LYS A 23 47.72 44.50 6.51
N HIS A 24 47.03 45.30 5.71
CA HIS A 24 45.99 44.89 4.78
C HIS A 24 44.63 44.45 5.41
N ILE A 25 44.22 44.99 6.55
CA ILE A 25 42.93 44.72 7.20
C ILE A 25 41.76 44.92 6.21
N LYS A 26 41.76 46.00 5.41
CA LYS A 26 40.69 46.25 4.43
C LYS A 26 40.59 45.15 3.38
N LEU A 27 41.71 44.64 2.88
CA LEU A 27 41.73 43.55 1.91
C LEU A 27 41.21 42.25 2.50
N ARG A 28 41.56 41.95 3.74
CA ARG A 28 41.07 40.73 4.46
C ARG A 28 39.58 40.80 4.72
N VAL A 29 39.05 41.96 5.12
CA VAL A 29 37.60 42.14 5.30
C VAL A 29 36.85 41.97 3.98
N ILE A 30 37.37 42.54 2.87
CA ILE A 30 36.77 42.35 1.53
C ILE A 30 36.80 40.89 1.14
N LEU A 31 37.91 40.19 1.29
CA LEU A 31 38.01 38.76 0.99
C LEU A 31 37.05 37.91 1.85
N MET A 32 36.94 38.23 3.13
CA MET A 32 36.00 37.52 4.02
C MET A 32 34.54 37.71 3.58
N ILE A 33 34.16 38.93 3.19
CA ILE A 33 32.81 39.22 2.67
C ILE A 33 32.57 38.45 1.35
N VAL A 34 33.55 38.42 0.45
CA VAL A 34 33.46 37.66 -0.82
C VAL A 34 33.31 36.17 -0.55
N PHE A 35 34.08 35.58 0.37
CA PHE A 35 33.95 34.17 0.74
C PHE A 35 32.62 33.84 1.37
N ILE A 36 32.06 34.72 2.22
CA ILE A 36 30.73 34.55 2.81
C ILE A 36 29.67 34.60 1.71
N LEU A 37 29.77 35.50 0.74
CA LEU A 37 28.83 35.56 -0.39
C LEU A 37 28.90 34.31 -1.27
N ILE A 38 30.12 33.84 -1.58
CA ILE A 38 30.31 32.61 -2.35
C ILE A 38 29.74 31.40 -1.59
N ALA A 39 30.01 31.30 -0.29
CA ALA A 39 29.46 30.23 0.54
C ALA A 39 27.91 30.26 0.60
N ALA A 40 27.33 31.46 0.74
CA ALA A 40 25.86 31.62 0.74
C ALA A 40 25.26 31.24 -0.63
N LEU A 41 25.91 31.63 -1.74
CA LEU A 41 25.50 31.21 -3.08
C LEU A 41 25.61 29.68 -3.27
N ALA A 42 26.74 29.10 -2.86
CA ALA A 42 26.95 27.65 -2.96
C ALA A 42 25.93 26.86 -2.15
N VAL A 43 25.62 27.30 -0.92
CA VAL A 43 24.55 26.69 -0.10
C VAL A 43 23.20 26.90 -0.77
N GLY A 44 22.88 28.09 -1.28
CA GLY A 44 21.63 28.37 -1.98
C GLY A 44 21.44 27.50 -3.23
N PHE A 45 22.48 27.35 -4.05
CA PHE A 45 22.45 26.44 -5.22
C PHE A 45 22.39 24.98 -4.82
N GLY A 46 23.13 24.55 -3.80
CA GLY A 46 23.12 23.19 -3.29
C GLY A 46 21.75 22.81 -2.76
N VAL A 47 21.12 23.66 -1.95
CA VAL A 47 19.77 23.45 -1.43
C VAL A 47 18.74 23.42 -2.57
N LYS A 48 18.83 24.34 -3.55
CA LYS A 48 17.94 24.34 -4.70
C LYS A 48 18.09 23.07 -5.54
N SER A 49 19.31 22.61 -5.79
CA SER A 49 19.58 21.38 -6.55
C SER A 49 19.10 20.13 -5.83
N CYS A 50 19.23 20.06 -4.49
CA CYS A 50 18.73 18.95 -3.70
C CYS A 50 17.20 18.94 -3.53
N LEU A 51 16.53 20.10 -3.68
CA LEU A 51 15.09 20.25 -3.53
C LEU A 51 14.33 20.25 -4.87
N SER A 52 15.02 20.41 -6.00
CA SER A 52 14.38 20.38 -7.32
C SER A 52 14.08 18.94 -7.72
N ALA A 53 12.83 18.65 -8.03
CA ALA A 53 12.45 17.40 -8.65
C ALA A 53 13.04 17.32 -10.07
N GLU A 54 13.48 16.13 -10.48
CA GLU A 54 13.92 15.88 -11.86
C GLU A 54 12.72 15.62 -12.75
N LYS A 55 12.84 15.94 -14.06
CA LYS A 55 11.85 15.57 -15.06
C LYS A 55 11.95 14.09 -15.42
N GLY A 56 10.84 13.52 -15.84
CA GLY A 56 10.77 12.16 -16.35
C GLY A 56 10.06 11.18 -15.40
N TRP A 57 10.20 9.91 -15.72
CA TRP A 57 9.55 8.83 -14.99
C TRP A 57 10.15 8.64 -13.60
N GLN A 58 9.34 8.75 -12.58
CA GLN A 58 9.73 8.60 -11.19
C GLN A 58 8.70 7.78 -10.42
N GLU A 59 9.17 7.02 -9.46
CA GLU A 59 8.32 6.43 -8.44
C GLU A 59 7.95 7.50 -7.41
N ILE A 60 6.66 7.64 -7.18
CA ILE A 60 6.12 8.58 -6.20
C ILE A 60 5.77 7.81 -4.94
N THR A 61 6.45 8.12 -3.86
CA THR A 61 6.19 7.54 -2.56
C THR A 61 5.20 8.38 -1.77
N SER A 62 4.33 7.75 -0.99
CA SER A 62 3.46 8.44 -0.04
C SER A 62 4.28 9.20 1.01
N SER A 63 3.86 10.40 1.36
CA SER A 63 4.47 11.16 2.46
C SER A 63 4.08 10.65 3.85
N ASN A 64 3.01 9.85 3.94
CA ASN A 64 2.55 9.20 5.16
C ASN A 64 1.95 7.84 4.83
N ALA A 65 2.58 6.78 5.32
CA ALA A 65 2.12 5.40 5.13
C ALA A 65 1.22 4.89 6.28
N ALA A 66 1.03 5.68 7.34
CA ALA A 66 0.18 5.27 8.45
C ALA A 66 -1.30 5.30 8.05
N ASN A 67 -2.03 4.24 8.39
CA ASN A 67 -3.46 4.08 8.04
C ASN A 67 -3.72 4.31 6.55
N SER A 68 -2.96 3.61 5.70
CA SER A 68 -2.93 3.86 4.26
C SER A 68 -2.60 2.60 3.48
N LEU A 69 -3.25 2.39 2.35
CA LEU A 69 -2.91 1.34 1.38
C LEU A 69 -1.68 1.68 0.52
N SER A 70 -1.04 2.83 0.73
CA SER A 70 0.14 3.22 -0.06
C SER A 70 1.30 2.23 -0.01
N VAL A 71 1.37 1.38 1.02
CA VAL A 71 2.41 0.34 1.17
C VAL A 71 2.23 -0.84 0.20
N VAL A 72 1.01 -1.06 -0.28
CA VAL A 72 0.70 -2.13 -1.25
C VAL A 72 0.66 -1.63 -2.69
N PHE A 73 0.83 -0.32 -2.91
CA PHE A 73 0.81 0.29 -4.23
C PHE A 73 2.15 0.92 -4.61
N LYS A 74 2.44 0.87 -5.90
CA LYS A 74 3.53 1.60 -6.55
C LYS A 74 2.94 2.56 -7.57
N LEU A 75 3.11 3.86 -7.34
CA LEU A 75 2.76 4.90 -8.31
C LEU A 75 4.00 5.30 -9.10
N VAL A 76 3.97 5.15 -10.41
CA VAL A 76 5.00 5.62 -11.33
C VAL A 76 4.41 6.74 -12.18
N TYR A 77 5.04 7.91 -12.15
CA TYR A 77 4.51 9.11 -12.77
C TYR A 77 5.60 9.84 -13.59
N ASN A 78 5.23 10.35 -14.76
CA ASN A 78 6.13 11.13 -15.62
C ASN A 78 6.02 12.62 -15.27
N ILE A 79 6.96 13.10 -14.46
CA ILE A 79 7.00 14.48 -13.98
C ILE A 79 7.52 15.43 -15.06
N GLY A 80 6.88 16.59 -15.21
CA GLY A 80 7.30 17.67 -16.10
C GLY A 80 6.59 17.72 -17.45
N GLU A 81 5.48 16.98 -17.56
CA GLU A 81 4.57 17.00 -18.72
C GLU A 81 3.35 17.92 -18.52
N SER A 82 3.14 18.45 -17.32
CA SER A 82 2.08 19.40 -17.02
C SER A 82 2.57 20.85 -17.11
N ASP A 83 1.64 21.80 -17.06
CA ASP A 83 1.93 23.24 -17.02
C ASP A 83 2.50 23.72 -15.67
N LEU A 84 2.54 22.82 -14.68
CA LEU A 84 3.08 23.13 -13.35
C LEU A 84 4.62 23.11 -13.36
N ASP A 85 5.23 23.88 -12.46
CA ASP A 85 6.63 23.69 -12.12
C ASP A 85 6.88 22.26 -11.61
N VAL A 86 7.96 21.64 -12.06
CA VAL A 86 8.33 20.24 -11.80
C VAL A 86 8.24 19.85 -10.31
N THR A 87 8.72 20.74 -9.43
CA THR A 87 8.67 20.50 -7.99
C THR A 87 7.25 20.59 -7.44
N ASN A 88 6.45 21.52 -7.95
CA ASN A 88 5.05 21.67 -7.54
C ASN A 88 4.19 20.53 -8.07
N GLU A 89 4.42 20.07 -9.29
CA GLU A 89 3.75 18.90 -9.86
C GLU A 89 4.03 17.67 -9.00
N LYS A 90 5.30 17.37 -8.70
CA LYS A 90 5.67 16.23 -7.85
C LYS A 90 5.01 16.28 -6.48
N LYS A 91 5.00 17.45 -5.83
CA LYS A 91 4.36 17.64 -4.52
C LYS A 91 2.84 17.45 -4.61
N SER A 92 2.20 17.94 -5.66
CA SER A 92 0.76 17.78 -5.88
C SER A 92 0.39 16.31 -6.08
N VAL A 93 1.10 15.60 -6.96
CA VAL A 93 0.90 14.16 -7.19
C VAL A 93 1.08 13.38 -5.89
N GLN A 94 2.18 13.64 -5.15
CA GLN A 94 2.46 12.97 -3.88
C GLN A 94 1.37 13.24 -2.84
N TYR A 95 0.90 14.48 -2.73
CA TYR A 95 -0.15 14.86 -1.79
C TYR A 95 -1.46 14.14 -2.08
N ILE A 96 -1.92 14.18 -3.35
CA ILE A 96 -3.17 13.51 -3.76
C ILE A 96 -3.05 12.00 -3.59
N TYR A 97 -1.93 11.40 -4.01
CA TYR A 97 -1.68 9.97 -3.81
C TYR A 97 -1.74 9.56 -2.34
N THR A 98 -1.10 10.34 -1.47
CA THR A 98 -1.10 10.07 -0.03
C THR A 98 -2.50 10.11 0.54
N ALA A 99 -3.27 11.17 0.23
CA ALA A 99 -4.63 11.34 0.71
C ALA A 99 -5.56 10.22 0.19
N ALA A 100 -5.51 9.95 -1.12
CA ALA A 100 -6.33 8.92 -1.74
C ALA A 100 -6.05 7.51 -1.21
N ALA A 101 -4.79 7.18 -0.94
CA ALA A 101 -4.43 5.88 -0.36
C ALA A 101 -4.89 5.74 1.10
N GLN A 102 -4.99 6.84 1.86
CA GLN A 102 -5.60 6.86 3.19
C GLN A 102 -7.12 6.76 3.13
N GLU A 103 -7.75 7.45 2.18
CA GLU A 103 -9.20 7.34 1.93
C GLU A 103 -9.57 5.90 1.53
N ALA A 104 -8.83 5.28 0.60
CA ALA A 104 -9.04 3.90 0.19
C ALA A 104 -8.92 2.90 1.36
N TYR A 105 -7.93 3.09 2.24
CA TYR A 105 -7.79 2.29 3.46
C TYR A 105 -9.03 2.38 4.34
N LYS A 106 -9.56 3.59 4.55
CA LYS A 106 -10.77 3.81 5.33
C LYS A 106 -12.02 3.20 4.68
N LEU A 107 -12.09 3.23 3.35
CA LEU A 107 -13.23 2.70 2.59
C LEU A 107 -13.27 1.17 2.59
N TYR A 108 -12.17 0.52 2.24
CA TYR A 108 -12.18 -0.87 1.78
C TYR A 108 -11.55 -1.87 2.75
N ASP A 109 -10.64 -1.43 3.65
CA ASP A 109 -9.91 -2.33 4.54
C ASP A 109 -10.75 -2.69 5.79
N ASN A 110 -10.84 -3.98 6.07
CA ASN A 110 -11.58 -4.50 7.22
C ASN A 110 -10.93 -4.17 8.57
N TYR A 111 -9.65 -3.85 8.57
CA TYR A 111 -8.86 -3.60 9.78
C TYR A 111 -8.61 -2.13 10.05
N ALA A 112 -9.07 -1.24 9.15
CA ALA A 112 -8.95 0.20 9.34
C ALA A 112 -9.63 0.62 10.65
N PRO A 113 -8.93 1.27 11.62
CA PRO A 113 -9.48 1.53 12.95
C PRO A 113 -10.79 2.32 12.95
N GLU A 114 -10.92 3.28 12.03
CA GLU A 114 -12.10 4.12 11.81
C GLU A 114 -12.72 3.85 10.43
N GLY A 115 -12.50 2.63 9.90
CA GLY A 115 -12.96 2.22 8.58
C GLY A 115 -14.44 1.82 8.58
N TYR A 116 -15.08 2.02 7.44
CA TYR A 116 -16.48 1.66 7.25
C TYR A 116 -16.69 0.15 7.22
N MET A 117 -15.80 -0.64 6.60
CA MET A 117 -15.91 -2.09 6.57
C MET A 117 -15.86 -2.69 7.96
N LYS A 118 -14.97 -2.17 8.82
CA LYS A 118 -14.92 -2.56 10.24
C LYS A 118 -16.21 -2.20 10.97
N ALA A 119 -16.75 -0.99 10.74
CA ALA A 119 -18.00 -0.55 11.36
C ALA A 119 -19.17 -1.46 10.97
N ILE A 120 -19.26 -1.87 9.70
CA ILE A 120 -20.29 -2.82 9.22
C ILE A 120 -20.13 -4.19 9.90
N ASN A 121 -18.92 -4.76 9.91
CA ASN A 121 -18.64 -6.07 10.50
C ASN A 121 -18.89 -6.12 12.03
N THR A 122 -18.72 -4.99 12.71
CA THR A 122 -18.97 -4.89 14.16
C THR A 122 -20.42 -4.56 14.52
N SER A 123 -21.22 -4.03 13.58
CA SER A 123 -22.63 -3.65 13.77
C SER A 123 -23.61 -4.73 13.26
N VAL A 124 -23.27 -6.00 13.50
CA VAL A 124 -24.11 -7.15 13.10
C VAL A 124 -25.49 -7.07 13.73
N ASN A 125 -26.54 -7.28 12.91
CA ASN A 125 -27.95 -7.27 13.31
C ASN A 125 -28.43 -5.94 13.95
N GLY A 126 -27.65 -4.86 13.84
CA GLY A 126 -28.02 -3.54 14.31
C GLY A 126 -28.99 -2.80 13.37
N ASP A 127 -29.16 -1.49 13.64
CA ASP A 127 -30.08 -0.63 12.87
C ASP A 127 -29.48 -0.17 11.53
N GLY A 128 -28.23 -0.48 11.27
CA GLY A 128 -27.47 -0.12 10.07
C GLY A 128 -26.44 0.96 10.30
N VAL A 129 -25.46 0.97 9.40
CA VAL A 129 -24.32 1.88 9.39
C VAL A 129 -24.47 2.81 8.19
N GLU A 130 -24.34 4.12 8.39
CA GLU A 130 -24.18 5.10 7.34
C GLU A 130 -22.74 5.06 6.84
N ILE A 131 -22.57 4.96 5.52
CA ILE A 131 -21.25 4.80 4.89
C ILE A 131 -21.04 5.85 3.81
N ASP A 132 -19.82 5.94 3.30
CA ASP A 132 -19.52 6.78 2.15
C ASP A 132 -20.24 6.27 0.90
N HIS A 133 -20.73 7.19 0.06
CA HIS A 133 -21.46 6.87 -1.17
C HIS A 133 -20.64 6.00 -2.13
N GLU A 134 -19.35 6.25 -2.26
CA GLU A 134 -18.46 5.45 -3.12
C GLU A 134 -18.37 3.99 -2.63
N LEU A 135 -18.29 3.79 -1.32
CA LEU A 135 -18.31 2.44 -0.75
C LEU A 135 -19.67 1.78 -0.95
N TYR A 136 -20.78 2.53 -0.81
CA TYR A 136 -22.13 2.01 -1.05
C TYR A 136 -22.27 1.47 -2.48
N GLU A 137 -21.84 2.24 -3.48
CA GLU A 137 -21.80 1.82 -4.87
C GLU A 137 -20.89 0.62 -5.11
N ALA A 138 -19.72 0.60 -4.46
CA ALA A 138 -18.77 -0.53 -4.55
C ALA A 138 -19.37 -1.82 -3.96
N LEU A 139 -20.05 -1.74 -2.81
CA LEU A 139 -20.75 -2.88 -2.22
C LEU A 139 -21.88 -3.38 -3.12
N GLY A 140 -22.64 -2.45 -3.76
CA GLY A 140 -23.64 -2.80 -4.75
C GLY A 140 -23.08 -3.62 -5.89
N LYS A 141 -21.97 -3.18 -6.48
CA LYS A 141 -21.24 -3.92 -7.53
C LYS A 141 -20.77 -5.29 -7.05
N MET A 142 -20.24 -5.38 -5.82
CA MET A 142 -19.81 -6.64 -5.26
C MET A 142 -20.95 -7.66 -5.12
N LEU A 143 -22.14 -7.20 -4.73
CA LEU A 143 -23.33 -8.06 -4.63
C LEU A 143 -23.80 -8.58 -6.00
N GLU A 144 -23.58 -7.84 -7.09
CA GLU A 144 -23.83 -8.30 -8.46
C GLU A 144 -22.95 -9.47 -8.87
N TYR A 145 -21.74 -9.58 -8.32
CA TYR A 145 -20.83 -10.71 -8.52
C TYR A 145 -21.19 -11.95 -7.66
N GLY A 146 -22.33 -11.95 -7.04
CA GLY A 146 -22.84 -13.07 -6.22
C GLY A 146 -22.31 -13.04 -4.79
N ARG A 147 -21.79 -14.17 -4.31
CA ARG A 147 -21.41 -14.34 -2.89
C ARG A 147 -19.97 -13.97 -2.55
N ILE A 148 -19.19 -13.38 -3.48
CA ILE A 148 -17.75 -13.14 -3.29
C ILE A 148 -17.45 -12.23 -2.10
N LEU A 149 -18.34 -11.27 -1.79
CA LEU A 149 -18.23 -10.37 -0.63
C LEU A 149 -18.14 -11.14 0.70
N TYR A 150 -18.78 -12.32 0.78
CA TYR A 150 -18.85 -13.15 1.98
C TYR A 150 -17.70 -14.16 2.09
N TYR A 151 -16.77 -14.19 1.12
CA TYR A 151 -15.64 -15.11 1.12
C TYR A 151 -14.45 -14.61 1.93
N VAL A 152 -14.59 -13.48 2.63
CA VAL A 152 -13.54 -12.91 3.46
C VAL A 152 -12.92 -13.90 4.46
N PRO A 153 -13.67 -14.82 5.14
CA PRO A 153 -13.04 -15.77 6.05
C PRO A 153 -12.07 -16.74 5.36
N TYR A 154 -12.36 -17.12 4.11
CA TYR A 154 -11.42 -17.92 3.31
C TYR A 154 -10.19 -17.10 2.92
N PHE A 155 -10.38 -15.84 2.54
CA PHE A 155 -9.29 -14.95 2.19
C PHE A 155 -8.34 -14.76 3.38
N GLU A 156 -8.87 -14.40 4.55
CA GLU A 156 -8.08 -14.17 5.76
C GLU A 156 -7.32 -15.43 6.21
N TYR A 157 -7.97 -16.60 6.13
CA TYR A 157 -7.32 -17.86 6.40
C TYR A 157 -6.15 -18.11 5.46
N TYR A 158 -6.36 -17.96 4.15
CA TYR A 158 -5.30 -18.18 3.16
C TYR A 158 -4.20 -17.12 3.22
N GLU A 159 -4.50 -15.87 3.55
CA GLU A 159 -3.47 -14.84 3.75
C GLU A 159 -2.53 -15.20 4.90
N GLN A 160 -3.02 -15.72 6.00
CA GLN A 160 -2.20 -16.20 7.10
C GLN A 160 -1.27 -17.33 6.66
N VAL A 161 -1.80 -18.27 5.88
CA VAL A 161 -1.03 -19.40 5.35
C VAL A 161 0.04 -18.97 4.35
N PHE A 162 -0.32 -18.05 3.43
CA PHE A 162 0.54 -17.64 2.32
C PHE A 162 1.46 -16.45 2.65
N SER A 163 1.28 -15.79 3.77
CA SER A 163 2.21 -14.79 4.30
C SER A 163 3.27 -15.38 5.22
N ALA A 164 3.13 -16.65 5.60
CA ALA A 164 4.11 -17.35 6.45
C ALA A 164 5.47 -17.48 5.77
N GLU A 165 6.52 -17.47 6.58
CA GLU A 165 7.91 -17.56 6.11
C GLU A 165 8.26 -18.91 5.44
N SER A 166 9.38 -18.96 4.74
CA SER A 166 9.79 -20.00 3.80
C SER A 166 9.93 -21.43 4.37
N ASP A 167 9.96 -21.60 5.70
CA ASP A 167 10.10 -22.90 6.36
C ASP A 167 8.78 -23.51 6.85
N PHE A 168 7.68 -22.87 6.44
CA PHE A 168 6.33 -23.24 6.83
C PHE A 168 5.83 -24.46 6.04
N ASP A 169 5.35 -25.48 6.75
CA ASP A 169 4.67 -26.61 6.13
C ASP A 169 3.22 -26.27 5.79
N ALA A 170 2.98 -25.80 4.54
CA ALA A 170 1.67 -25.45 4.06
C ALA A 170 0.67 -26.63 4.06
N SER A 171 1.14 -27.89 4.10
CA SER A 171 0.28 -29.07 4.10
C SER A 171 -0.61 -29.16 5.34
N VAL A 172 -0.17 -28.59 6.46
CA VAL A 172 -0.95 -28.55 7.72
C VAL A 172 -2.25 -27.76 7.55
N PHE A 173 -2.29 -26.83 6.59
CA PHE A 173 -3.44 -25.96 6.33
C PHE A 173 -4.20 -26.36 5.06
N ASP A 174 -3.80 -27.45 4.40
CA ASP A 174 -4.48 -27.94 3.19
C ASP A 174 -5.67 -28.80 3.56
N PRO A 175 -6.90 -28.41 3.20
CA PRO A 175 -8.12 -29.19 3.47
C PRO A 175 -8.14 -30.54 2.74
N GLN A 176 -7.27 -30.79 1.77
CA GLN A 176 -7.13 -32.11 1.14
C GLN A 176 -6.33 -33.09 2.02
N VAL A 177 -5.45 -32.58 2.86
CA VAL A 177 -4.55 -33.38 3.70
C VAL A 177 -4.97 -33.35 5.16
N ASN A 178 -5.45 -32.19 5.66
CA ASN A 178 -5.86 -31.99 7.04
C ASN A 178 -7.38 -32.06 7.18
N ALA A 179 -7.85 -33.09 7.90
CA ALA A 179 -9.27 -33.34 8.11
C ALA A 179 -9.98 -32.23 8.92
N ASP A 180 -9.29 -31.60 9.88
CA ASP A 180 -9.85 -30.54 10.72
C ASP A 180 -10.08 -29.28 9.88
N ILE A 181 -9.13 -28.95 9.00
CA ILE A 181 -9.27 -27.82 8.08
C ILE A 181 -10.36 -28.09 7.05
N LYS A 182 -10.48 -29.34 6.58
CA LYS A 182 -11.57 -29.73 5.68
C LYS A 182 -12.94 -29.56 6.34
N ASP A 183 -13.09 -29.96 7.61
CA ASP A 183 -14.31 -29.79 8.37
C ASP A 183 -14.64 -28.30 8.60
N LEU A 184 -13.64 -27.50 8.99
CA LEU A 184 -13.76 -26.06 9.12
C LEU A 184 -14.29 -25.41 7.82
N PHE A 185 -13.68 -25.72 6.69
CA PHE A 185 -14.07 -25.15 5.39
C PHE A 185 -15.45 -25.64 4.94
N SER A 186 -15.79 -26.88 5.24
CA SER A 186 -17.11 -27.40 4.92
C SER A 186 -18.22 -26.68 5.70
N LYS A 187 -17.99 -26.39 6.98
CA LYS A 187 -18.90 -25.59 7.81
C LYS A 187 -18.97 -24.14 7.35
N MET A 188 -17.82 -23.51 7.09
CA MET A 188 -17.77 -22.15 6.53
C MET A 188 -18.56 -22.05 5.23
N SER A 189 -18.42 -23.03 4.34
CA SER A 189 -19.14 -23.07 3.06
C SER A 189 -20.65 -23.07 3.23
N VAL A 190 -21.17 -23.76 4.23
CA VAL A 190 -22.62 -23.78 4.52
C VAL A 190 -23.08 -22.36 4.87
N PHE A 191 -22.42 -21.68 5.80
CA PHE A 191 -22.83 -20.35 6.24
C PHE A 191 -22.65 -19.30 5.15
N ILE A 192 -21.52 -19.31 4.47
CA ILE A 192 -21.18 -18.29 3.45
C ILE A 192 -22.13 -18.35 2.25
N ASN A 193 -22.59 -19.54 1.87
CA ASN A 193 -23.47 -19.73 0.70
C ASN A 193 -24.96 -19.65 1.02
N ASP A 194 -25.35 -19.53 2.29
CA ASP A 194 -26.76 -19.41 2.70
C ASP A 194 -27.11 -17.95 3.01
N GLU A 195 -28.08 -17.39 2.29
CA GLU A 195 -28.57 -16.03 2.49
C GLU A 195 -29.28 -15.80 3.82
N ASN A 196 -29.79 -16.87 4.44
CA ASN A 196 -30.37 -16.80 5.80
C ASN A 196 -29.27 -16.73 6.85
N SER A 197 -28.08 -17.25 6.56
CA SER A 197 -26.94 -17.24 7.47
C SER A 197 -26.20 -15.93 7.46
N VAL A 198 -25.98 -15.33 6.27
CA VAL A 198 -25.33 -14.03 6.14
C VAL A 198 -25.80 -13.28 4.89
N ARG A 199 -26.19 -12.01 5.08
CA ARG A 199 -26.53 -11.11 3.99
C ARG A 199 -26.29 -9.66 4.35
N LEU A 200 -25.91 -8.86 3.34
CA LEU A 200 -25.81 -7.41 3.40
C LEU A 200 -27.05 -6.80 2.73
N GLU A 201 -27.72 -5.91 3.42
CA GLU A 201 -28.88 -5.17 2.94
C GLU A 201 -28.44 -3.73 2.66
N LEU A 202 -28.59 -3.27 1.42
CA LEU A 202 -28.39 -1.88 1.04
C LEU A 202 -29.71 -1.12 1.25
N LEU A 203 -29.66 -0.08 2.06
CA LEU A 203 -30.81 0.76 2.38
C LEU A 203 -30.68 2.13 1.72
N GLU A 204 -31.76 2.93 1.72
CA GLU A 204 -31.72 4.32 1.27
C GLU A 204 -30.74 5.17 2.10
N ASN A 205 -30.25 6.26 1.50
CA ASN A 205 -29.34 7.23 2.11
C ASN A 205 -27.98 6.63 2.53
N ASP A 206 -27.39 5.82 1.66
CA ASP A 206 -26.07 5.22 1.84
C ASP A 206 -25.91 4.46 3.18
N ARG A 207 -26.99 3.80 3.61
CA ARG A 207 -26.99 2.97 4.80
C ARG A 207 -26.96 1.49 4.44
N VAL A 208 -26.28 0.71 5.24
CA VAL A 208 -26.17 -0.74 5.08
C VAL A 208 -26.45 -1.47 6.38
N VAL A 209 -27.02 -2.66 6.27
CA VAL A 209 -27.28 -3.55 7.41
C VAL A 209 -26.68 -4.91 7.12
N LEU A 210 -25.84 -5.40 8.01
CA LEU A 210 -25.30 -6.76 7.94
C LEU A 210 -26.15 -7.67 8.84
N ARG A 211 -26.81 -8.68 8.24
CA ARG A 211 -27.59 -9.69 8.94
C ARG A 211 -26.80 -10.99 9.00
N VAL A 212 -26.63 -11.52 10.19
CA VAL A 212 -25.91 -12.78 10.45
C VAL A 212 -26.72 -13.62 11.41
N SER A 213 -26.88 -14.92 11.14
CA SER A 213 -27.62 -15.83 12.02
C SER A 213 -26.86 -16.09 13.33
N ASP A 214 -27.59 -16.42 14.40
CA ASP A 214 -26.98 -16.73 15.70
C ASP A 214 -26.03 -17.93 15.61
N GLU A 215 -26.37 -18.90 14.77
CA GLU A 215 -25.56 -20.10 14.52
C GLU A 215 -24.22 -19.73 13.85
N TYR A 216 -24.25 -18.81 12.87
CA TYR A 216 -23.02 -18.36 12.23
C TYR A 216 -22.18 -17.49 13.17
N ILE A 217 -22.80 -16.63 13.98
CA ILE A 217 -22.09 -15.85 15.01
C ILE A 217 -21.38 -16.78 16.01
N ALA A 218 -22.07 -17.84 16.47
CA ALA A 218 -21.47 -18.81 17.39
C ALA A 218 -20.28 -19.54 16.74
N PHE A 219 -20.45 -20.01 15.51
CA PHE A 219 -19.39 -20.67 14.74
C PHE A 219 -18.19 -19.73 14.48
N ALA A 220 -18.44 -18.49 14.07
CA ALA A 220 -17.41 -17.48 13.81
C ALA A 220 -16.56 -17.22 15.05
N LYS A 221 -17.21 -17.08 16.22
CA LYS A 221 -16.53 -16.90 17.51
C LYS A 221 -15.65 -18.10 17.89
N GLU A 222 -16.13 -19.31 17.67
CA GLU A 222 -15.37 -20.55 17.95
C GLU A 222 -14.18 -20.69 17.01
N SER A 223 -14.34 -20.27 15.74
CA SER A 223 -13.36 -20.45 14.68
C SER A 223 -12.40 -19.25 14.53
N GLY A 224 -12.56 -18.19 15.33
CA GLY A 224 -11.72 -16.98 15.23
C GLY A 224 -11.96 -16.17 13.95
N ILE A 225 -13.19 -16.19 13.43
CA ILE A 225 -13.61 -15.38 12.28
C ILE A 225 -14.08 -14.02 12.81
N ASP A 226 -13.39 -12.94 12.45
CA ASP A 226 -13.69 -11.58 12.90
C ASP A 226 -14.55 -10.82 11.88
N ASN A 227 -14.43 -11.14 10.59
CA ASN A 227 -15.11 -10.43 9.50
C ASN A 227 -16.04 -11.37 8.71
N TYR A 228 -17.28 -10.96 8.52
CA TYR A 228 -18.29 -11.70 7.74
C TYR A 228 -18.34 -11.28 6.28
N ILE A 229 -17.95 -10.02 6.00
CA ILE A 229 -17.89 -9.44 4.67
C ILE A 229 -16.59 -8.66 4.45
N GLY A 230 -16.13 -8.60 3.21
CA GLY A 230 -14.96 -7.84 2.83
C GLY A 230 -14.68 -7.89 1.34
N PHE A 231 -13.89 -6.94 0.85
CA PHE A 231 -13.47 -6.93 -0.55
C PHE A 231 -12.48 -8.05 -0.88
N SER A 232 -11.77 -8.55 0.12
CA SER A 232 -10.89 -9.72 -0.02
C SER A 232 -9.88 -9.54 -1.16
N TRP A 233 -9.87 -10.48 -2.11
CA TRP A 233 -8.97 -10.44 -3.27
C TRP A 233 -9.21 -9.27 -4.24
N LEU A 234 -10.32 -8.56 -4.13
CA LEU A 234 -10.67 -7.42 -4.98
C LEU A 234 -10.40 -6.07 -4.33
N GLU A 235 -9.98 -6.04 -3.06
CA GLU A 235 -9.72 -4.80 -2.33
C GLU A 235 -8.77 -3.86 -3.08
N ASN A 236 -7.63 -4.40 -3.54
CA ASN A 236 -6.66 -3.59 -4.27
C ASN A 236 -7.16 -3.13 -5.65
N ALA A 237 -8.14 -3.81 -6.26
CA ALA A 237 -8.76 -3.34 -7.49
C ALA A 237 -9.58 -2.07 -7.25
N PHE A 238 -10.48 -2.11 -6.25
CA PHE A 238 -11.29 -0.94 -5.88
C PHE A 238 -10.42 0.22 -5.37
N ALA A 239 -9.40 -0.09 -4.58
CA ALA A 239 -8.46 0.93 -4.11
C ALA A 239 -7.63 1.55 -5.26
N ALA A 240 -7.23 0.75 -6.26
CA ALA A 240 -6.54 1.26 -7.44
C ALA A 240 -7.41 2.23 -8.24
N ASP A 241 -8.68 1.87 -8.47
CA ASP A 241 -9.65 2.71 -9.17
C ASP A 241 -9.85 4.02 -8.40
N HIS A 242 -10.09 3.97 -7.09
CA HIS A 242 -10.24 5.15 -6.24
C HIS A 242 -9.03 6.09 -6.31
N ILE A 243 -7.83 5.56 -6.11
CA ILE A 243 -6.59 6.36 -6.14
C ILE A 243 -6.39 6.99 -7.53
N ALA A 244 -6.62 6.21 -8.59
CA ALA A 244 -6.49 6.69 -9.95
C ALA A 244 -7.50 7.79 -10.29
N GLU A 245 -8.75 7.67 -9.85
CA GLU A 245 -9.78 8.70 -10.04
C GLU A 245 -9.43 9.99 -9.32
N ARG A 246 -8.92 9.93 -8.08
CA ARG A 246 -8.45 11.13 -7.34
C ARG A 246 -7.28 11.82 -8.06
N LEU A 247 -6.33 11.05 -8.58
CA LEU A 247 -5.21 11.59 -9.35
C LEU A 247 -5.70 12.25 -10.66
N LYS A 248 -6.57 11.57 -11.40
CA LYS A 248 -7.18 12.10 -12.64
C LYS A 248 -7.99 13.36 -12.38
N ALA A 249 -8.81 13.40 -11.32
CA ALA A 249 -9.57 14.58 -10.92
C ALA A 249 -8.66 15.77 -10.54
N GLY A 250 -7.48 15.49 -9.98
CA GLY A 250 -6.45 16.51 -9.74
C GLY A 250 -5.68 16.95 -10.98
N GLY A 251 -6.04 16.45 -12.18
CA GLY A 251 -5.36 16.76 -13.44
C GLY A 251 -4.07 15.98 -13.68
N HIS A 252 -3.78 14.95 -12.87
CA HIS A 252 -2.58 14.14 -12.95
C HIS A 252 -2.84 12.85 -13.72
N THR A 253 -2.49 12.83 -15.00
CA THR A 253 -2.82 11.72 -15.89
C THR A 253 -1.61 11.03 -16.53
N ASN A 254 -0.37 11.41 -16.21
CA ASN A 254 0.82 10.94 -16.90
C ASN A 254 1.54 9.82 -16.14
N GLY A 255 0.85 8.72 -15.83
CA GLY A 255 1.46 7.65 -15.06
C GLY A 255 0.61 6.39 -14.98
N TYR A 256 1.02 5.50 -14.10
CA TYR A 256 0.27 4.31 -13.74
C TYR A 256 0.46 3.94 -12.27
N LEU A 257 -0.55 3.30 -11.72
CA LEU A 257 -0.58 2.74 -10.37
C LEU A 257 -0.62 1.22 -10.48
N THR A 258 0.21 0.51 -9.72
CA THR A 258 0.16 -0.95 -9.66
C THR A 258 0.20 -1.43 -8.21
N SER A 259 -0.59 -2.45 -7.89
CA SER A 259 -0.57 -3.08 -6.57
C SER A 259 0.44 -4.23 -6.51
N VAL A 260 0.82 -4.63 -5.29
CA VAL A 260 1.72 -5.77 -5.06
C VAL A 260 1.15 -7.09 -5.57
N ASP A 261 -0.16 -7.19 -5.71
CA ASP A 261 -0.87 -8.36 -6.23
C ASP A 261 -1.24 -8.23 -7.71
N GLY A 262 -0.79 -7.16 -8.39
CA GLY A 262 -0.77 -7.03 -9.85
C GLY A 262 -1.91 -6.21 -10.46
N PHE A 263 -2.87 -5.69 -9.69
CA PHE A 263 -3.83 -4.74 -10.23
C PHE A 263 -3.11 -3.49 -10.71
N THR A 264 -3.37 -3.09 -11.96
CA THR A 264 -2.68 -1.95 -12.56
C THR A 264 -3.70 -1.03 -13.22
N GLU A 265 -3.67 0.23 -12.82
CA GLU A 265 -4.51 1.29 -13.39
C GLU A 265 -3.65 2.34 -14.10
N TYR A 266 -3.96 2.60 -15.36
CA TYR A 266 -3.28 3.62 -16.16
C TYR A 266 -4.03 4.95 -16.08
N LEU A 267 -3.30 6.02 -15.70
CA LEU A 267 -3.93 7.32 -15.42
C LEU A 267 -4.33 8.07 -16.69
N ASN A 268 -3.76 7.76 -17.85
CA ASN A 268 -3.99 8.58 -19.00
C ASN A 268 -4.77 7.91 -20.12
N GLY A 269 -5.51 8.76 -20.83
CA GLY A 269 -6.06 8.44 -22.14
C GLY A 269 -5.11 8.72 -23.31
N ARG A 270 -3.86 9.05 -23.09
CA ARG A 270 -2.89 9.36 -24.15
C ARG A 270 -1.97 8.18 -24.39
N GLY A 271 -2.44 7.17 -25.11
CA GLY A 271 -1.67 6.21 -25.88
C GLY A 271 -0.22 5.94 -25.50
N PHE A 272 0.08 5.61 -24.24
CA PHE A 272 1.32 4.93 -23.93
C PHE A 272 1.18 3.49 -24.41
N ASP A 273 2.19 3.00 -25.12
CA ASP A 273 2.30 1.61 -25.48
C ASP A 273 2.74 0.83 -24.24
N TYR A 274 1.78 0.35 -23.47
CA TYR A 274 2.08 -0.53 -22.35
C TYR A 274 2.16 -1.96 -22.84
N THR A 275 3.31 -2.57 -22.62
CA THR A 275 3.52 -3.98 -22.94
C THR A 275 3.86 -4.75 -21.68
N ALA A 276 3.17 -5.87 -21.44
CA ALA A 276 3.60 -6.85 -20.45
C ALA A 276 4.39 -7.95 -21.15
N VAL A 277 5.58 -8.23 -20.67
CA VAL A 277 6.42 -9.32 -21.17
C VAL A 277 6.36 -10.47 -20.17
N LEU A 278 5.88 -11.61 -20.61
CA LEU A 278 5.90 -12.85 -19.83
C LEU A 278 7.21 -13.57 -20.08
N TYR A 279 7.86 -13.97 -19.00
CA TYR A 279 9.12 -14.70 -19.03
C TYR A 279 8.92 -16.12 -18.52
N ASP A 280 9.55 -17.07 -19.19
CA ASP A 280 9.73 -18.43 -18.68
C ASP A 280 11.19 -18.67 -18.35
N ARG A 281 11.45 -19.61 -17.45
CA ARG A 281 12.80 -20.00 -17.09
C ARG A 281 13.18 -21.29 -17.83
N VAL A 282 13.94 -21.12 -18.90
CA VAL A 282 14.48 -22.23 -19.67
C VAL A 282 15.99 -22.32 -19.37
N ASP A 283 16.46 -23.46 -18.91
CA ASP A 283 17.89 -23.72 -18.60
C ASP A 283 18.57 -22.64 -17.73
N GLN A 284 17.89 -22.20 -16.67
CA GLN A 284 18.31 -21.13 -15.77
C GLN A 284 18.37 -19.74 -16.38
N THR A 285 17.95 -19.58 -17.62
CA THR A 285 17.88 -18.29 -18.33
C THR A 285 16.43 -17.81 -18.38
N LEU A 286 16.20 -16.52 -18.07
CA LEU A 286 14.90 -15.89 -18.29
C LEU A 286 14.71 -15.62 -19.78
N THR A 287 13.73 -16.28 -20.39
CA THR A 287 13.40 -16.12 -21.80
C THR A 287 12.00 -15.51 -21.94
N ALA A 288 11.89 -14.43 -22.70
CA ALA A 288 10.59 -13.83 -23.01
C ALA A 288 9.80 -14.80 -23.91
N VAL A 289 8.65 -15.27 -23.42
CA VAL A 289 7.81 -16.24 -24.15
C VAL A 289 6.58 -15.60 -24.77
N CYS A 290 6.16 -14.44 -24.24
CA CYS A 290 5.00 -13.73 -24.75
C CYS A 290 5.13 -12.23 -24.44
N THR A 291 4.70 -11.40 -25.38
CA THR A 291 4.51 -9.96 -25.18
C THR A 291 3.05 -9.64 -25.40
N LEU A 292 2.41 -9.05 -24.38
CA LEU A 292 1.03 -8.60 -24.43
C LEU A 292 1.00 -7.09 -24.61
N ASP A 293 0.26 -6.62 -25.60
CA ASP A 293 0.00 -5.21 -25.81
C ASP A 293 -1.20 -4.79 -24.93
N LEU A 294 -0.95 -3.90 -23.99
CA LEU A 294 -1.94 -3.41 -23.03
C LEU A 294 -2.48 -2.02 -23.38
N GLN A 295 -2.24 -1.52 -24.59
CA GLN A 295 -2.59 -0.16 -25.04
C GLN A 295 -4.03 0.29 -24.76
N LYS A 296 -4.94 -0.64 -24.55
CA LYS A 296 -6.37 -0.36 -24.34
C LYS A 296 -6.92 -1.01 -23.07
N ALA A 297 -6.05 -1.53 -22.22
CA ALA A 297 -6.50 -2.11 -20.96
C ALA A 297 -7.00 -0.98 -20.05
N GLN A 298 -8.31 -0.83 -19.98
CA GLN A 298 -9.00 0.01 -18.99
C GLN A 298 -9.23 -0.73 -17.67
N SER A 299 -8.78 -1.98 -17.59
CA SER A 299 -9.00 -2.85 -16.45
C SER A 299 -7.69 -3.28 -15.85
N SER A 300 -7.71 -3.51 -14.57
CA SER A 300 -6.61 -4.09 -13.81
C SER A 300 -6.20 -5.45 -14.38
N VAL A 301 -4.91 -5.63 -14.61
CA VAL A 301 -4.35 -6.91 -15.07
C VAL A 301 -3.73 -7.60 -13.86
N TYR A 302 -4.20 -8.80 -13.58
CA TYR A 302 -3.82 -9.54 -12.40
C TYR A 302 -2.97 -10.75 -12.75
N PHE A 303 -1.71 -10.78 -12.30
CA PHE A 303 -0.74 -11.83 -12.64
C PHE A 303 0.04 -12.40 -11.46
N LYS A 304 -0.47 -12.32 -10.23
CA LYS A 304 0.31 -12.81 -9.11
C LYS A 304 0.03 -14.27 -8.81
N ASN A 305 1.04 -15.12 -9.01
CA ASN A 305 1.05 -16.50 -8.57
C ASN A 305 1.93 -16.64 -7.32
N TYR A 306 1.43 -17.28 -6.29
CA TYR A 306 2.24 -17.69 -5.15
C TYR A 306 2.61 -19.15 -5.31
N LEU A 307 3.90 -19.42 -5.32
CA LEU A 307 4.44 -20.75 -5.29
C LEU A 307 4.99 -21.01 -3.89
N ILE A 308 4.38 -21.95 -3.18
CA ILE A 308 4.85 -22.40 -1.88
C ILE A 308 5.30 -23.84 -2.04
N SER A 309 6.56 -24.11 -1.69
CA SER A 309 7.09 -25.47 -1.68
C SER A 309 7.19 -25.96 -0.24
N SER A 310 6.58 -27.10 0.06
CA SER A 310 6.84 -27.83 1.30
C SER A 310 8.09 -28.71 1.11
N LYS A 311 9.15 -28.45 1.87
CA LYS A 311 10.40 -29.22 1.79
C LYS A 311 10.25 -30.64 2.34
N GLU A 312 9.35 -30.86 3.30
CA GLU A 312 9.20 -32.13 3.99
C GLU A 312 8.34 -33.13 3.24
N ASN A 313 7.31 -32.67 2.52
CA ASN A 313 6.30 -33.54 1.89
C ASN A 313 6.32 -33.52 0.35
N GLY A 314 7.22 -32.75 -0.26
CA GLY A 314 7.35 -32.68 -1.73
C GLY A 314 6.15 -32.01 -2.44
N TYR A 315 5.26 -31.32 -1.71
CA TYR A 315 4.13 -30.63 -2.29
C TYR A 315 4.50 -29.23 -2.76
N ILE A 316 3.95 -28.84 -3.90
CA ILE A 316 4.02 -27.50 -4.42
C ILE A 316 2.59 -26.98 -4.44
N TYR A 317 2.34 -25.91 -3.69
CA TYR A 317 1.05 -25.20 -3.69
C TYR A 317 1.16 -24.03 -4.64
N LEU A 318 0.33 -24.05 -5.68
CA LEU A 318 0.16 -22.93 -6.58
C LEU A 318 -1.10 -22.20 -6.17
N ARG A 319 -0.95 -20.96 -5.73
CA ARG A 319 -2.08 -20.05 -5.56
C ARG A 319 -2.15 -19.12 -6.76
N GLN A 320 -3.26 -19.13 -7.43
CA GLN A 320 -3.63 -18.16 -8.43
C GLN A 320 -4.66 -17.22 -7.80
N ARG A 321 -4.32 -15.95 -7.73
CA ARG A 321 -5.27 -14.89 -7.37
C ARG A 321 -6.02 -14.41 -8.59
#